data_5491844e2693e9f15024889137eb32df
#
_entry.id   5491844e2693e9f15024889137eb32df
#
_cell.length_a   1.000
_cell.length_b   1.000
_cell.length_c   1.000
_cell.angle_alpha   90.00
_cell.angle_beta   90.00
_cell.angle_gamma   90.00
#
_symmetry.space_group_name_H-M   'P 1'
#
loop_
_entity.id
_entity.type
_entity.pdbx_description
1 polymer ?
#
loop_
_entity_poly.entity_id
_entity_poly.type
_entity_poly.pdbx_seq_one_letter_code
_entity_poly.pdbx_strand_id
1 'polypeptide(L)'
;RQSIAYHSTVGQYKTRVMADRIRDICPDTRTDTFEEFVLPDTMETLFCRINALLEEEHIKKSQISSSGSSSITYILDAIDTVSAKIALAAYADEHSIPLISSMGTGNKLHPELFRISDLKDTSVCPLCRVMRKELKTRGIQSLKVCWSPEKPLTPAPAEEDTGSRRSTPGS
;
A
#
# COMPACT_ATOMS: atom_id res chain seq x y z
N ARG A 1 12.48 12.19 -0.16
CA ARG A 1 11.19 12.21 0.55
C ARG A 1 10.80 10.85 1.15
N GLN A 2 11.44 9.77 0.77
CA GLN A 2 11.16 8.42 1.30
C GLN A 2 12.34 7.97 2.15
N SER A 3 12.07 7.17 3.18
CA SER A 3 13.08 6.67 4.14
C SER A 3 14.19 5.82 3.51
N ILE A 4 14.00 5.39 2.26
CA ILE A 4 14.96 4.61 1.46
C ILE A 4 15.68 5.44 0.38
N ALA A 5 15.38 6.74 0.27
CA ALA A 5 15.97 7.64 -0.74
C ALA A 5 17.22 8.30 -0.19
N TYR A 6 18.37 7.66 -0.39
CA TYR A 6 19.71 8.18 -0.07
C TYR A 6 20.45 8.54 -1.35
N HIS A 7 21.56 9.29 -1.25
CA HIS A 7 22.43 9.59 -2.40
C HIS A 7 22.87 8.30 -3.12
N SER A 8 23.17 7.25 -2.38
CA SER A 8 23.59 5.95 -2.91
C SER A 8 22.47 5.17 -3.62
N THR A 9 21.19 5.52 -3.40
CA THR A 9 20.03 4.83 -3.97
C THR A 9 19.31 5.64 -5.04
N VAL A 10 19.74 6.88 -5.32
CA VAL A 10 19.18 7.70 -6.39
C VAL A 10 19.32 6.98 -7.74
N GLY A 11 18.24 6.90 -8.52
CA GLY A 11 18.19 6.21 -9.81
C GLY A 11 17.89 4.71 -9.72
N GLN A 12 17.83 4.13 -8.53
CA GLN A 12 17.46 2.72 -8.33
C GLN A 12 15.94 2.57 -8.13
N TYR A 13 15.40 1.41 -8.52
CA TYR A 13 14.01 1.08 -8.25
C TYR A 13 13.76 0.90 -6.74
N LYS A 14 12.71 1.52 -6.23
CA LYS A 14 12.33 1.44 -4.81
C LYS A 14 12.12 0.00 -4.33
N THR A 15 11.55 -0.82 -5.18
CA THR A 15 11.30 -2.25 -4.93
C THR A 15 12.59 -2.99 -4.67
N ARG A 16 13.63 -2.76 -5.47
CA ARG A 16 14.95 -3.38 -5.30
C ARG A 16 15.64 -2.92 -4.03
N VAL A 17 15.68 -1.59 -3.82
CA VAL A 17 16.28 -1.02 -2.59
C VAL A 17 15.61 -1.58 -1.33
N MET A 18 14.29 -1.76 -1.38
CA MET A 18 13.57 -2.33 -0.24
C MET A 18 13.83 -3.84 -0.08
N ALA A 19 13.89 -4.59 -1.18
CA ALA A 19 14.23 -6.02 -1.14
C ALA A 19 15.61 -6.28 -0.54
N ASP A 20 16.61 -5.48 -0.93
CA ASP A 20 17.95 -5.57 -0.37
C ASP A 20 17.95 -5.27 1.13
N ARG A 21 17.22 -4.22 1.55
CA ARG A 21 17.08 -3.90 2.96
C ARG A 21 16.37 -4.99 3.77
N ILE A 22 15.35 -5.63 3.21
CA ILE A 22 14.69 -6.77 3.87
C ILE A 22 15.66 -7.92 4.03
N ARG A 23 16.47 -8.23 3.02
CA ARG A 23 17.49 -9.29 3.07
C ARG A 23 18.55 -9.02 4.13
N ASP A 24 18.96 -7.76 4.31
CA ASP A 24 19.90 -7.37 5.36
C ASP A 24 19.32 -7.53 6.77
N ILE A 25 17.99 -7.32 6.92
CA ILE A 25 17.31 -7.45 8.22
C ILE A 25 16.99 -8.92 8.53
N CYS A 26 16.50 -9.66 7.55
CA CYS A 26 16.08 -11.05 7.69
C CYS A 26 16.46 -11.83 6.42
N PRO A 27 17.65 -12.46 6.39
CA PRO A 27 18.18 -13.16 5.22
C PRO A 27 17.30 -14.31 4.73
N ASP A 28 16.54 -14.93 5.63
CA ASP A 28 15.65 -16.05 5.33
C ASP A 28 14.31 -15.61 4.70
N THR A 29 14.03 -14.31 4.69
CA THR A 29 12.79 -13.78 4.09
C THR A 29 12.94 -13.70 2.58
N ARG A 30 12.15 -14.48 1.86
CA ARG A 30 12.04 -14.35 0.40
C ARG A 30 11.29 -13.07 0.05
N THR A 31 11.79 -12.36 -0.95
CA THR A 31 11.15 -11.17 -1.52
C THR A 31 11.08 -11.28 -3.03
N ASP A 32 9.88 -11.10 -3.58
CA ASP A 32 9.64 -10.97 -5.02
C ASP A 32 9.20 -9.54 -5.29
N THR A 33 9.76 -8.89 -6.32
CA THR A 33 9.52 -7.49 -6.63
C THR A 33 8.90 -7.33 -8.00
N PHE A 34 7.93 -6.40 -8.09
CA PHE A 34 7.26 -6.03 -9.34
C PHE A 34 7.51 -4.56 -9.61
N GLU A 35 8.20 -4.24 -10.71
CA GLU A 35 8.57 -2.88 -11.10
C GLU A 35 7.50 -2.27 -12.01
N GLU A 36 6.25 -2.21 -11.51
CA GLU A 36 5.08 -1.76 -12.25
C GLU A 36 4.13 -0.94 -11.39
N PHE A 37 3.26 -0.19 -12.03
CA PHE A 37 2.18 0.53 -11.34
C PHE A 37 1.02 -0.43 -11.08
N VAL A 38 0.55 -0.43 -9.84
CA VAL A 38 -0.69 -1.12 -9.47
C VAL A 38 -1.85 -0.22 -9.86
N LEU A 39 -2.57 -0.61 -10.90
CA LEU A 39 -3.72 0.10 -11.45
C LEU A 39 -4.92 -0.84 -11.54
N PRO A 40 -6.17 -0.31 -11.62
CA PRO A 40 -7.35 -1.16 -11.72
C PRO A 40 -7.32 -2.16 -12.87
N ASP A 41 -6.80 -1.76 -14.03
CA ASP A 41 -6.72 -2.56 -15.24
C ASP A 41 -5.56 -3.59 -15.24
N THR A 42 -4.53 -3.38 -14.43
CA THR A 42 -3.38 -4.30 -14.29
C THR A 42 -3.49 -5.23 -13.08
N MET A 43 -4.47 -5.00 -12.21
CA MET A 43 -4.63 -5.68 -10.92
C MET A 43 -4.71 -7.21 -11.08
N GLU A 44 -5.64 -7.69 -11.89
CA GLU A 44 -5.85 -9.11 -12.13
C GLU A 44 -4.58 -9.81 -12.64
N THR A 45 -3.91 -9.20 -13.62
CA THR A 45 -2.67 -9.75 -14.19
C THR A 45 -1.57 -9.83 -13.13
N LEU A 46 -1.44 -8.80 -12.29
CA LEU A 46 -0.47 -8.78 -11.21
C LEU A 46 -0.74 -9.90 -10.20
N PHE A 47 -1.99 -10.06 -9.76
CA PHE A 47 -2.34 -11.10 -8.80
C PHE A 47 -2.25 -12.52 -9.38
N CYS A 48 -2.57 -12.72 -10.66
CA CYS A 48 -2.30 -13.98 -11.34
C CYS A 48 -0.82 -14.36 -11.31
N ARG A 49 0.08 -13.39 -11.55
CA ARG A 49 1.53 -13.62 -11.47
C ARG A 49 2.01 -13.93 -10.05
N ILE A 50 1.48 -13.20 -9.06
CA ILE A 50 1.79 -13.46 -7.64
C ILE A 50 1.37 -14.87 -7.25
N ASN A 51 0.16 -15.27 -7.60
CA ASN A 51 -0.36 -16.61 -7.29
C ASN A 51 0.47 -17.71 -7.97
N ALA A 52 0.86 -17.52 -9.25
CA ALA A 52 1.72 -18.47 -9.93
C ALA A 52 3.07 -18.67 -9.23
N LEU A 53 3.69 -17.59 -8.73
CA LEU A 53 4.94 -17.67 -7.95
C LEU A 53 4.75 -18.42 -6.61
N LEU A 54 3.60 -18.24 -5.95
CA LEU A 54 3.27 -18.94 -4.71
C LEU A 54 3.04 -20.43 -4.95
N GLU A 55 2.38 -20.79 -6.04
CA GLU A 55 2.15 -22.20 -6.43
C GLU A 55 3.47 -22.91 -6.78
N GLU A 56 4.35 -22.28 -7.55
CA GLU A 56 5.67 -22.83 -7.85
C GLU A 56 6.48 -23.08 -6.58
N GLU A 57 6.39 -22.19 -5.61
CA GLU A 57 7.08 -22.36 -4.32
C GLU A 57 6.47 -23.49 -3.51
N HIS A 58 5.16 -23.60 -3.49
CA HIS A 58 4.46 -24.68 -2.79
C HIS A 58 4.84 -26.06 -3.34
N ILE A 59 4.92 -26.20 -4.65
CA ILE A 59 5.38 -27.43 -5.31
C ILE A 59 6.80 -27.78 -4.90
N LYS A 60 7.72 -26.81 -4.86
CA LYS A 60 9.11 -27.01 -4.43
C LYS A 60 9.22 -27.40 -2.96
N LYS A 61 8.40 -26.80 -2.08
CA LYS A 61 8.42 -27.09 -0.63
C LYS A 61 7.69 -28.38 -0.28
N SER A 62 6.63 -28.76 -0.98
CA SER A 62 5.89 -30.01 -0.72
C SER A 62 6.72 -31.28 -0.98
N GLN A 63 7.82 -31.18 -1.73
CA GLN A 63 8.80 -32.25 -1.86
C GLN A 63 9.70 -32.39 -0.61
N ILE A 64 9.69 -31.42 0.30
CA ILE A 64 10.58 -31.34 1.47
C ILE A 64 9.79 -31.30 2.79
N SER A 65 8.60 -30.71 2.83
CA SER A 65 7.73 -30.63 4.02
C SER A 65 6.30 -30.21 3.68
N SER A 66 5.34 -30.75 4.42
CA SER A 66 3.89 -30.69 4.11
C SER A 66 3.14 -29.46 4.68
N SER A 67 3.80 -28.35 5.00
CA SER A 67 3.14 -27.17 5.57
C SER A 67 3.60 -25.86 4.91
N GLY A 68 2.82 -25.40 3.94
CA GLY A 68 2.91 -24.08 3.37
C GLY A 68 1.59 -23.67 2.71
N SER A 69 1.12 -22.45 2.93
CA SER A 69 -0.03 -21.91 2.21
C SER A 69 0.42 -21.47 0.82
N SER A 70 -0.28 -21.91 -0.21
CA SER A 70 -0.09 -21.45 -1.59
C SER A 70 -0.88 -20.19 -1.92
N SER A 71 -1.40 -19.49 -0.92
CA SER A 71 -2.28 -18.34 -1.10
C SER A 71 -1.76 -17.10 -0.38
N ILE A 72 -2.17 -15.93 -0.89
CA ILE A 72 -1.93 -14.64 -0.23
C ILE A 72 -2.66 -14.63 1.12
N THR A 73 -1.91 -14.45 2.19
CA THR A 73 -2.45 -14.45 3.56
C THR A 73 -2.85 -13.07 4.06
N TYR A 74 -2.24 -12.01 3.52
CA TYR A 74 -2.52 -10.64 3.93
C TYR A 74 -2.04 -9.62 2.90
N ILE A 75 -2.77 -8.51 2.75
CA ILE A 75 -2.38 -7.38 1.90
C ILE A 75 -2.14 -6.14 2.76
N LEU A 76 -0.98 -5.49 2.56
CA LEU A 76 -0.65 -4.18 3.13
C LEU A 76 -0.69 -3.14 2.02
N ASP A 77 -1.70 -2.28 2.04
CA ASP A 77 -1.87 -1.22 1.04
C ASP A 77 -1.28 0.10 1.54
N ALA A 78 -0.23 0.56 0.89
CA ALA A 78 0.40 1.87 1.08
C ALA A 78 0.47 2.67 -0.23
N ILE A 79 -0.44 2.41 -1.17
CA ILE A 79 -0.53 3.11 -2.47
C ILE A 79 -1.13 4.50 -2.23
N ASP A 80 -0.70 5.51 -2.99
CA ASP A 80 -1.24 6.88 -2.95
C ASP A 80 -2.37 7.13 -3.96
N THR A 81 -2.49 6.27 -4.99
CA THR A 81 -3.51 6.39 -6.04
C THR A 81 -4.86 5.85 -5.55
N VAL A 82 -5.85 6.73 -5.47
CA VAL A 82 -7.19 6.40 -4.91
C VAL A 82 -7.89 5.29 -5.69
N SER A 83 -7.86 5.33 -7.03
CA SER A 83 -8.48 4.30 -7.88
C SER A 83 -7.87 2.92 -7.65
N ALA A 84 -6.55 2.85 -7.46
CA ALA A 84 -5.84 1.61 -7.16
C ALA A 84 -6.20 1.08 -5.76
N LYS A 85 -6.31 1.96 -4.76
CA LYS A 85 -6.78 1.56 -3.40
C LYS A 85 -8.17 0.96 -3.43
N ILE A 86 -9.08 1.58 -4.18
CA ILE A 86 -10.46 1.10 -4.32
C ILE A 86 -10.49 -0.27 -5.01
N ALA A 87 -9.74 -0.42 -6.11
CA ALA A 87 -9.65 -1.68 -6.83
C ALA A 87 -9.03 -2.79 -5.95
N LEU A 88 -7.97 -2.46 -5.21
CA LEU A 88 -7.32 -3.41 -4.31
C LEU A 88 -8.25 -3.84 -3.15
N ALA A 89 -9.02 -2.90 -2.59
CA ALA A 89 -10.01 -3.23 -1.58
C ALA A 89 -11.13 -4.13 -2.12
N ALA A 90 -11.58 -3.89 -3.37
CA ALA A 90 -12.58 -4.72 -4.02
C ALA A 90 -12.03 -6.13 -4.31
N TYR A 91 -10.82 -6.23 -4.83
CA TYR A 91 -10.14 -7.51 -5.06
C TYR A 91 -9.99 -8.32 -3.76
N ALA A 92 -9.54 -7.67 -2.69
CA ALA A 92 -9.35 -8.31 -1.40
C ALA A 92 -10.68 -8.81 -0.78
N ASP A 93 -11.77 -8.04 -0.92
CA ASP A 93 -13.10 -8.41 -0.47
C ASP A 93 -13.63 -9.62 -1.25
N GLU A 94 -13.55 -9.58 -2.59
CA GLU A 94 -13.99 -10.66 -3.48
C GLU A 94 -13.29 -11.98 -3.20
N HIS A 95 -11.97 -11.91 -2.93
CA HIS A 95 -11.13 -13.10 -2.67
C HIS A 95 -11.01 -13.45 -1.18
N SER A 96 -11.73 -12.74 -0.31
CA SER A 96 -11.68 -12.93 1.15
C SER A 96 -10.26 -12.84 1.72
N ILE A 97 -9.42 -11.96 1.17
CA ILE A 97 -8.05 -11.75 1.63
C ILE A 97 -8.04 -10.60 2.65
N PRO A 98 -7.51 -10.81 3.86
CA PRO A 98 -7.35 -9.72 4.83
C PRO A 98 -6.50 -8.58 4.28
N LEU A 99 -7.01 -7.34 4.40
CA LEU A 99 -6.33 -6.14 3.92
C LEU A 99 -6.28 -5.08 5.02
N ILE A 100 -5.16 -4.37 5.13
CA ILE A 100 -5.07 -3.07 5.82
C ILE A 100 -4.59 -1.99 4.84
N SER A 101 -5.31 -0.88 4.79
CA SER A 101 -5.01 0.23 3.90
C SER A 101 -4.55 1.46 4.68
N SER A 102 -3.40 2.02 4.32
CA SER A 102 -2.91 3.29 4.88
C SER A 102 -3.64 4.46 4.24
N MET A 103 -4.19 5.34 5.09
CA MET A 103 -4.90 6.54 4.64
C MET A 103 -3.96 7.74 4.53
N GLY A 104 -4.49 8.92 4.18
CA GLY A 104 -3.70 10.13 3.97
C GLY A 104 -2.96 10.58 5.24
N THR A 105 -1.65 10.77 5.11
CA THR A 105 -0.75 11.19 6.20
C THR A 105 -0.10 12.54 5.94
N GLY A 106 -0.30 13.12 4.75
CA GLY A 106 0.30 14.39 4.37
C GLY A 106 -0.13 15.56 5.26
N ASN A 107 0.81 16.45 5.55
CA ASN A 107 0.61 17.67 6.36
C ASN A 107 0.12 17.39 7.79
N LYS A 108 0.53 16.29 8.39
CA LYS A 108 0.28 15.91 9.78
C LYS A 108 1.59 15.80 10.54
N LEU A 109 1.61 16.28 11.78
CA LEU A 109 2.82 16.36 12.60
C LEU A 109 2.81 15.40 13.79
N HIS A 110 1.64 14.81 14.10
CA HIS A 110 1.42 14.00 15.30
C HIS A 110 1.37 12.50 14.97
N PRO A 111 2.53 11.82 14.83
CA PRO A 111 2.56 10.38 14.52
C PRO A 111 1.92 9.52 15.63
N GLU A 112 1.93 9.99 16.88
CA GLU A 112 1.30 9.33 18.03
C GLU A 112 -0.22 9.24 17.93
N LEU A 113 -0.85 10.03 17.04
CA LEU A 113 -2.30 10.01 16.82
C LEU A 113 -2.74 8.96 15.80
N PHE A 114 -1.81 8.24 15.16
CA PHE A 114 -2.19 7.17 14.25
C PHE A 114 -2.96 6.06 14.95
N ARG A 115 -4.01 5.60 14.29
CA ARG A 115 -4.94 4.57 14.79
C ARG A 115 -5.22 3.53 13.72
N ILE A 116 -5.50 2.33 14.16
CA ILE A 116 -6.05 1.26 13.32
C ILE A 116 -7.50 1.06 13.74
N SER A 117 -8.42 1.17 12.77
CA SER A 117 -9.84 0.92 12.97
C SER A 117 -10.50 0.48 11.68
N ASP A 118 -11.81 0.25 11.72
CA ASP A 118 -12.59 0.13 10.48
C ASP A 118 -12.74 1.51 9.82
N LEU A 119 -12.81 1.53 8.49
CA LEU A 119 -12.98 2.74 7.70
C LEU A 119 -14.24 3.53 8.08
N LYS A 120 -15.32 2.86 8.47
CA LYS A 120 -16.57 3.51 8.91
C LYS A 120 -16.39 4.38 10.17
N ASP A 121 -15.46 4.00 11.04
CA ASP A 121 -15.19 4.68 12.32
C ASP A 121 -14.23 5.87 12.18
N THR A 122 -13.77 6.14 10.95
CA THR A 122 -12.81 7.22 10.68
C THR A 122 -13.52 8.58 10.56
N SER A 123 -12.80 9.64 10.93
CA SER A 123 -13.26 11.03 10.84
C SER A 123 -12.17 11.93 10.23
N VAL A 124 -12.51 13.15 9.87
CA VAL A 124 -11.59 14.23 9.47
C VAL A 124 -10.81 13.96 8.16
N CYS A 125 -10.27 12.77 7.96
CA CYS A 125 -9.42 12.45 6.82
C CYS A 125 -10.20 12.52 5.48
N PRO A 126 -9.79 13.38 4.51
CA PRO A 126 -10.47 13.49 3.22
C PRO A 126 -10.45 12.20 2.41
N LEU A 127 -9.31 11.48 2.42
CA LEU A 127 -9.17 10.20 1.72
C LEU A 127 -10.12 9.15 2.30
N CYS A 128 -10.24 9.05 3.62
CA CYS A 128 -11.22 8.15 4.25
C CYS A 128 -12.65 8.46 3.81
N ARG A 129 -12.99 9.73 3.63
CA ARG A 129 -14.33 10.15 3.15
C ARG A 129 -14.59 9.63 1.73
N VAL A 130 -13.62 9.77 0.84
CA VAL A 130 -13.71 9.29 -0.54
C VAL A 130 -13.82 7.77 -0.55
N MET A 131 -12.94 7.07 0.16
CA MET A 131 -12.94 5.62 0.25
C MET A 131 -14.27 5.07 0.78
N ARG A 132 -14.83 5.65 1.85
CA ARG A 132 -16.15 5.25 2.37
C ARG A 132 -17.25 5.35 1.33
N LYS A 133 -17.28 6.45 0.59
CA LYS A 133 -18.29 6.66 -0.46
C LYS A 133 -18.16 5.60 -1.56
N GLU A 134 -16.96 5.44 -2.06
CA GLU A 134 -16.68 4.55 -3.19
C GLU A 134 -16.85 3.06 -2.86
N LEU A 135 -16.42 2.63 -1.68
CA LEU A 135 -16.58 1.24 -1.24
C LEU A 135 -18.05 0.92 -0.93
N LYS A 136 -18.79 1.86 -0.34
CA LYS A 136 -20.22 1.69 -0.11
C LYS A 136 -21.00 1.46 -1.40
N THR A 137 -20.69 2.17 -2.48
CA THR A 137 -21.35 1.95 -3.79
C THR A 137 -21.04 0.58 -4.39
N ARG A 138 -19.96 -0.06 -3.96
CA ARG A 138 -19.56 -1.41 -4.37
C ARG A 138 -20.02 -2.51 -3.41
N GLY A 139 -20.80 -2.15 -2.37
CA GLY A 139 -21.31 -3.11 -1.38
C GLY A 139 -20.28 -3.52 -0.32
N ILE A 140 -19.07 -2.98 -0.33
CA ILE A 140 -18.03 -3.32 0.64
C ILE A 140 -18.32 -2.60 1.96
N GLN A 141 -18.57 -3.39 3.01
CA GLN A 141 -19.06 -2.89 4.31
C GLN A 141 -17.94 -2.54 5.30
N SER A 142 -16.77 -3.14 5.16
CA SER A 142 -15.68 -3.06 6.12
C SER A 142 -14.33 -2.99 5.40
N LEU A 143 -13.45 -2.13 5.91
CA LEU A 143 -12.05 -2.07 5.50
C LEU A 143 -11.22 -1.64 6.70
N LYS A 144 -10.25 -2.45 7.09
CA LYS A 144 -9.28 -2.06 8.11
C LYS A 144 -8.35 -0.98 7.57
N VAL A 145 -8.19 0.11 8.29
CA VAL A 145 -7.36 1.24 7.86
C VAL A 145 -6.42 1.73 8.97
N CYS A 146 -5.25 2.20 8.56
CA CYS A 146 -4.36 3.00 9.38
C CYS A 146 -4.57 4.48 9.02
N TRP A 147 -4.98 5.29 9.99
CA TRP A 147 -5.37 6.69 9.77
C TRP A 147 -5.07 7.55 10.98
N SER A 148 -5.14 8.87 10.83
CA SER A 148 -4.99 9.83 11.94
C SER A 148 -6.16 10.80 11.97
N PRO A 149 -6.76 11.07 13.16
CA PRO A 149 -7.80 12.07 13.37
C PRO A 149 -7.27 13.52 13.32
N GLU A 150 -5.97 13.71 13.19
CA GLU A 150 -5.37 15.03 13.06
C GLU A 150 -5.87 15.74 11.81
N LYS A 151 -6.21 17.03 11.96
CA LYS A 151 -6.53 17.88 10.80
C LYS A 151 -5.24 18.21 10.06
N PRO A 152 -5.19 17.97 8.72
CA PRO A 152 -4.02 18.37 7.95
C PRO A 152 -3.76 19.87 8.07
N LEU A 153 -2.50 20.24 8.24
CA LEU A 153 -2.08 21.64 8.19
C LEU A 153 -2.24 22.19 6.77
N THR A 154 -2.64 23.45 6.67
CA THR A 154 -2.60 24.17 5.39
C THR A 154 -1.16 24.65 5.17
N PRO A 155 -0.45 24.18 4.12
CA PRO A 155 0.87 24.67 3.81
C PRO A 155 0.85 26.17 3.56
N ALA A 156 1.87 26.91 4.00
CA ALA A 156 2.06 28.27 3.57
C ALA A 156 2.20 28.32 2.04
N PRO A 157 1.72 29.40 1.37
CA PRO A 157 1.97 29.57 -0.05
C PRO A 157 3.46 29.43 -0.33
N ALA A 158 3.84 28.55 -1.26
CA ALA A 158 5.21 28.48 -1.70
C ALA A 158 5.53 29.83 -2.39
N GLU A 159 6.63 30.48 -2.02
CA GLU A 159 7.21 31.53 -2.85
C GLU A 159 7.42 30.92 -4.23
N GLU A 160 6.99 31.62 -5.27
CA GLU A 160 6.94 31.13 -6.65
C GLU A 160 8.33 30.65 -7.10
N ASP A 161 8.59 29.39 -6.94
CA ASP A 161 9.74 28.71 -7.54
C ASP A 161 9.34 28.31 -8.97
N THR A 162 9.71 29.18 -9.91
CA THR A 162 9.40 29.10 -11.34
C THR A 162 10.05 27.89 -11.99
N GLY A 163 9.56 26.67 -11.73
CA GLY A 163 10.12 25.51 -12.41
C GLY A 163 9.58 24.13 -12.06
N SER A 164 8.85 23.95 -10.99
CA SER A 164 8.37 22.62 -10.61
C SER A 164 6.86 22.48 -10.72
N ARG A 165 6.41 21.57 -11.55
CA ARG A 165 4.99 21.26 -11.84
C ARG A 165 4.20 20.65 -10.67
N ARG A 166 4.76 20.57 -9.44
CA ARG A 166 4.08 20.04 -8.25
C ARG A 166 4.38 20.90 -7.04
N SER A 167 3.50 21.85 -6.76
CA SER A 167 3.55 22.71 -5.58
C SER A 167 3.01 22.08 -4.29
N THR A 168 2.39 20.92 -4.36
CA THR A 168 1.87 20.21 -3.18
C THR A 168 2.81 19.07 -2.77
N PRO A 169 3.18 18.98 -1.48
CA PRO A 169 3.84 17.80 -0.96
C PRO A 169 2.95 16.59 -1.24
N GLY A 170 3.50 15.58 -1.89
CA GLY A 170 2.78 14.32 -2.07
C GLY A 170 2.39 13.75 -0.71
N SER A 171 1.20 13.19 -0.65
CA SER A 171 0.71 12.41 0.49
C SER A 171 1.60 11.20 0.78
#